data_9f112a5eb29c6a96ba9ed128126c0239
#
_entry.id   9f112a5eb29c6a96ba9ed128126c0239
#
_cell.length_a   1.000
_cell.length_b   1.000
_cell.length_c   1.000
_cell.angle_alpha   90.00
_cell.angle_beta   90.00
_cell.angle_gamma   90.00
#
_symmetry.space_group_name_H-M   'P 1'
#
loop_
_entity.id
_entity.type
_entity.pdbx_description
1 polymer ?
#
loop_
_entity_poly.entity_id
_entity_poly.type
_entity_poly.pdbx_seq_one_letter_code
_entity_poly.pdbx_strand_id
1 'polypeptide(L)'
;METNQLTFEHICFKYKGNDNQLFTDLDVTMETGQVVGILGASGSGKTTLTEILLGQLKPTCQQFRILENGKPVTAGSRSWSYVPQQNLLREYLKVSETFDFYADHHLKGGGKLTKKHRIAGIMDDLGLTEFANKKISELSGGQKRRVSIGIELLSPSPYFILDEPSSGLDALSDRNLLRTLKILAKSANKSIVVITHNTENLAIFDKIIFLSK
;
A
#
# COMPACT_ATOMS: atom_id res chain seq x y z
N MET A 1 12.65 13.54 -11.64
CA MET A 1 11.41 12.75 -11.81
C MET A 1 10.26 13.68 -11.46
N GLU A 2 9.20 13.71 -12.26
CA GLU A 2 8.02 14.49 -11.90
C GLU A 2 7.32 13.88 -10.69
N THR A 3 6.97 14.72 -9.73
CA THR A 3 6.22 14.29 -8.54
C THR A 3 4.74 14.28 -8.90
N ASN A 4 4.09 13.14 -8.79
CA ASN A 4 2.64 13.05 -8.94
C ASN A 4 1.99 13.21 -7.56
N GLN A 5 1.00 14.09 -7.49
CA GLN A 5 0.22 14.33 -6.28
C GLN A 5 -1.22 13.84 -6.49
N LEU A 6 -1.73 13.12 -5.51
CA LEU A 6 -3.12 12.71 -5.43
C LEU A 6 -3.75 13.27 -4.16
N THR A 7 -4.83 14.03 -4.32
CA THR A 7 -5.55 14.63 -3.21
C THR A 7 -7.01 14.17 -3.22
N PHE A 8 -7.49 13.76 -2.07
CA PHE A 8 -8.90 13.53 -1.77
C PHE A 8 -9.36 14.66 -0.88
N GLU A 9 -10.27 15.48 -1.37
CA GLU A 9 -10.79 16.65 -0.65
C GLU A 9 -12.22 16.41 -0.18
N HIS A 10 -12.54 16.94 0.99
CA HIS A 10 -13.87 16.92 1.59
C HIS A 10 -14.41 15.50 1.81
N ILE A 11 -13.60 14.59 2.36
CA ILE A 11 -14.05 13.25 2.75
C ILE A 11 -14.96 13.39 3.98
N CYS A 12 -16.25 13.16 3.80
CA CYS A 12 -17.20 12.98 4.89
C CYS A 12 -17.80 11.59 4.80
N PHE A 13 -17.99 10.96 5.93
CA PHE A 13 -18.60 9.63 5.93
C PHE A 13 -19.43 9.37 7.18
N LYS A 14 -20.56 8.72 6.96
CA LYS A 14 -21.49 8.27 8.00
C LYS A 14 -22.10 6.94 7.58
N TYR A 15 -22.09 5.97 8.47
CA TYR A 15 -22.78 4.70 8.23
C TYR A 15 -24.30 4.87 8.33
N LYS A 16 -25.04 4.16 7.48
CA LYS A 16 -26.52 4.14 7.56
C LYS A 16 -26.97 3.63 8.94
N GLY A 17 -27.88 4.37 9.57
CA GLY A 17 -28.41 4.01 10.90
C GLY A 17 -27.53 4.44 12.08
N ASN A 18 -26.44 5.14 11.83
CA ASN A 18 -25.63 5.75 12.89
C ASN A 18 -25.77 7.28 12.83
N ASP A 19 -25.99 7.93 13.96
CA ASP A 19 -26.14 9.39 14.02
C ASP A 19 -24.81 10.12 14.02
N ASN A 20 -23.73 9.45 14.39
CA ASN A 20 -22.39 10.03 14.43
C ASN A 20 -21.70 9.97 13.07
N GLN A 21 -21.17 11.10 12.63
CA GLN A 21 -20.23 11.16 11.49
C GLN A 21 -18.90 10.53 11.89
N LEU A 22 -18.37 9.68 11.00
CA LEU A 22 -17.03 9.11 11.15
C LEU A 22 -15.95 10.09 10.65
N PHE A 23 -16.24 10.75 9.53
CA PHE A 23 -15.41 11.83 8.97
C PHE A 23 -16.32 13.02 8.65
N THR A 24 -15.90 14.22 9.07
CA THR A 24 -16.69 15.45 8.90
C THR A 24 -16.23 16.27 7.71
N ASP A 25 -14.92 16.38 7.51
CA ASP A 25 -14.28 17.12 6.39
C ASP A 25 -12.78 16.80 6.41
N LEU A 26 -12.42 15.61 5.92
CA LEU A 26 -11.05 15.12 5.95
C LEU A 26 -10.42 15.26 4.56
N ASP A 27 -9.25 15.88 4.51
CA ASP A 27 -8.42 15.91 3.31
C ASP A 27 -7.24 14.94 3.43
N VAL A 28 -7.01 14.18 2.37
CA VAL A 28 -5.88 13.25 2.28
C VAL A 28 -5.08 13.56 1.03
N THR A 29 -3.84 13.97 1.20
CA THR A 29 -2.90 14.22 0.09
C THR A 29 -1.71 13.28 0.20
N MET A 30 -1.35 12.65 -0.91
CA MET A 30 -0.21 11.77 -1.05
C MET A 30 0.60 12.14 -2.30
N GLU A 31 1.91 12.01 -2.21
CA GLU A 31 2.84 12.35 -3.29
C GLU A 31 3.75 11.17 -3.59
N THR A 32 4.13 10.99 -4.86
CA THR A 32 5.11 9.98 -5.22
C THR A 32 6.47 10.30 -4.59
N GLY A 33 7.19 9.27 -4.17
CA GLY A 33 8.45 9.41 -3.43
C GLY A 33 8.28 9.51 -1.91
N GLN A 34 7.03 9.51 -1.40
CA GLN A 34 6.72 9.64 0.02
C GLN A 34 6.06 8.38 0.61
N VAL A 35 6.26 8.21 1.92
CA VAL A 35 5.54 7.23 2.74
C VAL A 35 4.64 7.99 3.71
N VAL A 36 3.33 7.78 3.59
CA VAL A 36 2.29 8.39 4.43
C VAL A 36 1.77 7.37 5.43
N GLY A 37 1.83 7.69 6.71
CA GLY A 37 1.24 6.88 7.78
C GLY A 37 -0.21 7.28 8.05
N ILE A 38 -1.15 6.35 8.06
CA ILE A 38 -2.51 6.54 8.59
C ILE A 38 -2.57 5.78 9.91
N LEU A 39 -2.64 6.52 11.00
CA LEU A 39 -2.63 5.99 12.35
C LEU A 39 -3.94 6.25 13.08
N GLY A 40 -4.27 5.36 14.00
CA GLY A 40 -5.44 5.53 14.84
C GLY A 40 -5.77 4.25 15.61
N ALA A 41 -6.53 4.39 16.69
CA ALA A 41 -7.00 3.28 17.50
C ALA A 41 -7.91 2.32 16.70
N SER A 42 -8.18 1.13 17.23
CA SER A 42 -9.20 0.25 16.65
C SER A 42 -10.55 0.96 16.61
N GLY A 43 -11.24 0.88 15.47
CA GLY A 43 -12.53 1.54 15.26
C GLY A 43 -12.47 3.05 15.00
N SER A 44 -11.28 3.64 14.75
CA SER A 44 -11.14 5.05 14.36
C SER A 44 -11.49 5.33 12.89
N GLY A 45 -11.84 4.31 12.10
CA GLY A 45 -12.21 4.47 10.70
C GLY A 45 -11.11 4.20 9.69
N LYS A 46 -9.95 3.63 10.09
CA LYS A 46 -8.84 3.33 9.17
C LYS A 46 -9.29 2.50 7.96
N THR A 47 -10.00 1.41 8.19
CA THR A 47 -10.55 0.53 7.14
C THR A 47 -11.51 1.29 6.23
N THR A 48 -12.42 2.08 6.82
CA THR A 48 -13.37 2.91 6.08
C THR A 48 -12.66 3.93 5.18
N LEU A 49 -11.62 4.58 5.71
CA LEU A 49 -10.81 5.50 4.91
C LEU A 49 -10.11 4.77 3.77
N THR A 50 -9.54 3.59 4.03
CA THR A 50 -8.94 2.74 2.99
C THR A 50 -9.91 2.42 1.87
N GLU A 51 -11.12 1.98 2.21
CA GLU A 51 -12.16 1.65 1.23
C GLU A 51 -12.58 2.88 0.40
N ILE A 52 -12.60 4.07 1.02
CA ILE A 52 -12.84 5.35 0.31
C ILE A 52 -11.69 5.66 -0.66
N LEU A 53 -10.43 5.55 -0.21
CA LEU A 53 -9.26 5.81 -1.05
C LEU A 53 -9.18 4.84 -2.24
N LEU A 54 -9.56 3.57 -2.02
CA LEU A 54 -9.64 2.54 -3.07
C LEU A 54 -10.86 2.71 -4.00
N GLY A 55 -11.80 3.63 -3.67
CA GLY A 55 -13.03 3.84 -4.43
C GLY A 55 -14.09 2.75 -4.23
N GLN A 56 -13.94 1.89 -3.22
CA GLN A 56 -14.88 0.82 -2.86
C GLN A 56 -16.06 1.36 -2.07
N LEU A 57 -15.86 2.45 -1.34
CA LEU A 57 -16.87 3.12 -0.54
C LEU A 57 -16.98 4.58 -0.96
N LYS A 58 -18.21 5.07 -1.13
CA LYS A 58 -18.45 6.47 -1.54
C LYS A 58 -18.62 7.37 -0.33
N PRO A 59 -17.92 8.51 -0.26
CA PRO A 59 -18.18 9.55 0.72
C PRO A 59 -19.62 10.05 0.64
N THR A 60 -20.11 10.60 1.75
CA THR A 60 -21.50 11.10 1.86
C THR A 60 -21.64 12.58 1.49
N CYS A 61 -20.55 13.33 1.42
CA CYS A 61 -20.55 14.73 0.98
C CYS A 61 -20.69 14.87 -0.52
N GLN A 62 -21.44 15.87 -0.94
CA GLN A 62 -21.55 16.28 -2.35
C GLN A 62 -20.28 16.99 -2.84
N GLN A 63 -19.50 17.62 -1.93
CA GLN A 63 -18.28 18.38 -2.23
C GLN A 63 -17.04 17.49 -2.41
N PHE A 64 -17.16 16.20 -2.09
CA PHE A 64 -16.06 15.25 -2.26
C PHE A 64 -15.53 15.27 -3.70
N ARG A 65 -14.23 15.39 -3.82
CA ARG A 65 -13.52 15.34 -5.11
C ARG A 65 -12.15 14.71 -4.96
N ILE A 66 -11.68 14.18 -6.08
CA ILE A 66 -10.34 13.61 -6.19
C ILE A 66 -9.59 14.43 -7.25
N LEU A 67 -8.41 14.92 -6.87
CA LEU A 67 -7.54 15.71 -7.75
C LEU A 67 -6.23 14.94 -7.97
N GLU A 68 -5.77 14.89 -9.22
CA GLU A 68 -4.42 14.45 -9.57
C GLU A 68 -3.67 15.61 -10.22
N ASN A 69 -2.58 16.01 -9.57
CA ASN A 69 -1.82 17.19 -9.98
C ASN A 69 -2.72 18.44 -10.14
N GLY A 70 -3.67 18.60 -9.20
CA GLY A 70 -4.64 19.69 -9.18
C GLY A 70 -5.80 19.56 -10.19
N LYS A 71 -5.86 18.50 -11.00
CA LYS A 71 -6.93 18.27 -11.97
C LYS A 71 -7.95 17.26 -11.46
N PRO A 72 -9.26 17.53 -11.58
CA PRO A 72 -10.29 16.60 -11.16
C PRO A 72 -10.23 15.27 -11.92
N VAL A 73 -10.44 14.17 -11.20
CA VAL A 73 -10.42 12.80 -11.73
C VAL A 73 -11.52 11.98 -11.09
N THR A 74 -11.95 10.93 -11.78
CA THR A 74 -12.99 10.02 -11.26
C THR A 74 -12.40 8.89 -10.43
N ALA A 75 -13.09 8.45 -9.38
CA ALA A 75 -12.64 7.42 -8.44
C ALA A 75 -12.28 6.07 -9.11
N GLY A 76 -12.86 5.72 -10.24
CA GLY A 76 -12.62 4.44 -10.94
C GLY A 76 -11.51 4.46 -12.00
N SER A 77 -10.89 5.62 -12.26
CA SER A 77 -9.92 5.77 -13.36
C SER A 77 -8.50 5.33 -13.01
N ARG A 78 -8.24 4.84 -11.80
CA ARG A 78 -6.89 4.51 -11.31
C ARG A 78 -6.75 3.07 -10.87
N SER A 79 -5.58 2.52 -11.18
CA SER A 79 -5.13 1.28 -10.57
C SER A 79 -4.42 1.60 -9.24
N TRP A 80 -4.91 1.01 -8.18
CA TRP A 80 -4.25 0.95 -6.89
C TRP A 80 -3.55 -0.39 -6.73
N SER A 81 -2.43 -0.38 -6.04
CA SER A 81 -1.87 -1.60 -5.47
C SER A 81 -2.24 -1.66 -4.00
N TYR A 82 -2.86 -2.73 -3.58
CA TYR A 82 -3.34 -2.90 -2.21
C TYR A 82 -2.85 -4.21 -1.62
N VAL A 83 -2.16 -4.12 -0.50
CA VAL A 83 -1.70 -5.27 0.29
C VAL A 83 -2.56 -5.36 1.54
N PRO A 84 -3.53 -6.28 1.61
CA PRO A 84 -4.40 -6.45 2.77
C PRO A 84 -3.62 -6.98 3.98
N GLN A 85 -4.18 -6.84 5.18
CA GLN A 85 -3.58 -7.33 6.42
C GLN A 85 -3.29 -8.84 6.36
N GLN A 86 -4.20 -9.63 5.78
CA GLN A 86 -3.99 -11.08 5.60
C GLN A 86 -3.25 -11.34 4.29
N ASN A 87 -2.26 -12.23 4.34
CA ASN A 87 -1.54 -12.65 3.14
C ASN A 87 -2.41 -13.61 2.32
N LEU A 88 -2.69 -13.25 1.07
CA LEU A 88 -3.46 -14.06 0.13
C LEU A 88 -2.53 -14.83 -0.83
N LEU A 89 -1.50 -15.47 -0.29
CA LEU A 89 -0.50 -16.20 -1.06
C LEU A 89 -0.88 -17.68 -1.25
N ARG A 90 -0.52 -18.22 -2.41
CA ARG A 90 -0.67 -19.65 -2.70
C ARG A 90 0.50 -20.42 -2.08
N GLU A 91 0.26 -21.10 -0.97
CA GLU A 91 1.30 -21.68 -0.13
C GLU A 91 2.11 -22.81 -0.80
N TYR A 92 1.55 -23.48 -1.82
CA TYR A 92 2.22 -24.57 -2.55
C TYR A 92 3.21 -24.10 -3.62
N LEU A 93 3.14 -22.83 -4.04
CA LEU A 93 4.05 -22.26 -5.02
C LEU A 93 5.38 -21.86 -4.38
N LYS A 94 6.46 -21.89 -5.19
CA LYS A 94 7.73 -21.25 -4.83
C LYS A 94 7.61 -19.73 -4.88
N VAL A 95 8.51 -19.06 -4.18
CA VAL A 95 8.62 -17.59 -4.24
C VAL A 95 8.80 -17.11 -5.69
N SER A 96 9.77 -17.69 -6.42
CA SER A 96 10.01 -17.35 -7.83
C SER A 96 8.80 -17.57 -8.72
N GLU A 97 8.11 -18.71 -8.58
CA GLU A 97 6.90 -19.02 -9.35
C GLU A 97 5.77 -18.03 -9.06
N THR A 98 5.65 -17.59 -7.80
CA THR A 98 4.68 -16.57 -7.40
C THR A 98 4.98 -15.24 -8.09
N PHE A 99 6.23 -14.79 -8.05
CA PHE A 99 6.64 -13.56 -8.75
C PHE A 99 6.42 -13.63 -10.26
N ASP A 100 6.78 -14.75 -10.90
CA ASP A 100 6.58 -14.95 -12.34
C ASP A 100 5.09 -14.85 -12.71
N PHE A 101 4.22 -15.52 -11.95
CA PHE A 101 2.78 -15.50 -12.16
C PHE A 101 2.21 -14.07 -12.10
N TYR A 102 2.56 -13.30 -11.07
CA TYR A 102 2.08 -11.92 -10.91
C TYR A 102 2.72 -10.96 -11.92
N ALA A 103 4.00 -11.18 -12.29
CA ALA A 103 4.66 -10.39 -13.33
C ALA A 103 3.98 -10.54 -14.68
N ASP A 104 3.53 -11.75 -15.04
CA ASP A 104 2.79 -11.98 -16.28
C ASP A 104 1.45 -11.27 -16.30
N HIS A 105 0.84 -11.08 -15.15
CA HIS A 105 -0.41 -10.34 -15.02
C HIS A 105 -0.22 -8.83 -15.08
N HIS A 106 0.76 -8.29 -14.34
CA HIS A 106 0.98 -6.85 -14.19
C HIS A 106 1.81 -6.22 -15.30
N LEU A 107 2.75 -6.97 -15.90
CA LEU A 107 3.70 -6.45 -16.90
C LEU A 107 3.33 -6.90 -18.31
N LYS A 108 2.06 -6.72 -18.70
CA LYS A 108 1.58 -7.03 -20.05
C LYS A 108 2.37 -6.21 -21.08
N GLY A 109 3.01 -6.89 -22.05
CA GLY A 109 3.78 -6.26 -23.13
C GLY A 109 5.27 -6.01 -22.85
N GLY A 110 5.75 -6.25 -21.62
CA GLY A 110 7.18 -6.23 -21.30
C GLY A 110 7.89 -7.48 -21.84
N GLY A 111 9.08 -7.30 -22.45
CA GLY A 111 9.91 -8.43 -22.86
C GLY A 111 10.30 -9.31 -21.67
N LYS A 112 10.53 -10.62 -21.92
CA LYS A 112 10.89 -11.61 -20.89
C LYS A 112 12.12 -11.19 -20.04
N LEU A 113 13.09 -10.52 -20.66
CA LEU A 113 14.28 -10.04 -19.98
C LEU A 113 13.97 -8.90 -19.01
N THR A 114 13.12 -7.94 -19.42
CA THR A 114 12.67 -6.82 -18.59
C THR A 114 11.89 -7.30 -17.37
N LYS A 115 11.01 -8.31 -17.53
CA LYS A 115 10.29 -8.94 -16.41
C LYS A 115 11.25 -9.55 -15.40
N LYS A 116 12.23 -10.36 -15.87
CA LYS A 116 13.23 -10.99 -15.00
C LYS A 116 14.05 -9.99 -14.20
N HIS A 117 14.53 -8.92 -14.84
CA HIS A 117 15.29 -7.88 -14.17
C HIS A 117 14.46 -7.17 -13.09
N ARG A 118 13.18 -6.87 -13.40
CA ARG A 118 12.28 -6.23 -12.42
C ARG A 118 11.98 -7.14 -11.22
N ILE A 119 11.71 -8.43 -11.45
CA ILE A 119 11.52 -9.42 -10.39
C ILE A 119 12.78 -9.50 -9.51
N ALA A 120 13.96 -9.67 -10.15
CA ALA A 120 15.22 -9.79 -9.41
C ALA A 120 15.51 -8.56 -8.54
N GLY A 121 15.29 -7.34 -9.06
CA GLY A 121 15.48 -6.11 -8.31
C GLY A 121 14.54 -6.02 -7.10
N ILE A 122 13.24 -6.32 -7.28
CA ILE A 122 12.26 -6.30 -6.17
C ILE A 122 12.59 -7.36 -5.12
N MET A 123 13.00 -8.56 -5.56
CA MET A 123 13.38 -9.63 -4.62
C MET A 123 14.63 -9.26 -3.82
N ASP A 124 15.61 -8.61 -4.45
CA ASP A 124 16.82 -8.13 -3.79
C ASP A 124 16.52 -7.03 -2.78
N ASP A 125 15.77 -6.00 -3.19
CA ASP A 125 15.34 -4.89 -2.33
C ASP A 125 14.59 -5.37 -1.07
N LEU A 126 13.81 -6.46 -1.19
CA LEU A 126 13.04 -7.05 -0.10
C LEU A 126 13.78 -8.18 0.65
N GLY A 127 15.03 -8.50 0.29
CA GLY A 127 15.80 -9.59 0.89
C GLY A 127 15.13 -10.95 0.70
N LEU A 128 14.60 -11.22 -0.49
CA LEU A 128 13.90 -12.46 -0.83
C LEU A 128 14.70 -13.37 -1.78
N THR A 129 15.86 -12.92 -2.27
CA THR A 129 16.65 -13.62 -3.29
C THR A 129 17.05 -15.03 -2.84
N GLU A 130 17.48 -15.17 -1.59
CA GLU A 130 17.88 -16.48 -1.01
C GLU A 130 16.70 -17.46 -0.85
N PHE A 131 15.45 -16.93 -0.81
CA PHE A 131 14.23 -17.71 -0.66
C PHE A 131 13.55 -18.06 -1.97
N ALA A 132 14.11 -17.68 -3.12
CA ALA A 132 13.51 -17.83 -4.44
C ALA A 132 12.96 -19.25 -4.73
N ASN A 133 13.71 -20.27 -4.30
CA ASN A 133 13.37 -21.68 -4.53
C ASN A 133 12.56 -22.32 -3.40
N LYS A 134 12.31 -21.63 -2.28
CA LYS A 134 11.48 -22.12 -1.19
C LYS A 134 10.00 -21.97 -1.53
N LYS A 135 9.19 -22.91 -1.04
CA LYS A 135 7.74 -22.77 -1.09
C LYS A 135 7.27 -21.68 -0.13
N ILE A 136 6.18 -21.02 -0.45
CA ILE A 136 5.57 -20.00 0.40
C ILE A 136 5.22 -20.58 1.79
N SER A 137 4.78 -21.84 1.87
CA SER A 137 4.52 -22.53 3.13
C SER A 137 5.71 -22.63 4.07
N GLU A 138 6.94 -22.61 3.54
CA GLU A 138 8.20 -22.74 4.29
C GLU A 138 8.72 -21.41 4.84
N LEU A 139 8.05 -20.29 4.48
CA LEU A 139 8.46 -18.95 4.86
C LEU A 139 7.89 -18.55 6.23
N SER A 140 8.66 -17.72 6.96
CA SER A 140 8.13 -17.02 8.15
C SER A 140 7.04 -16.02 7.78
N GLY A 141 6.23 -15.59 8.76
CA GLY A 141 5.20 -14.58 8.54
C GLY A 141 5.73 -13.29 7.91
N GLY A 142 6.88 -12.80 8.37
CA GLY A 142 7.54 -11.61 7.82
C GLY A 142 8.06 -11.81 6.40
N GLN A 143 8.56 -13.00 6.07
CA GLN A 143 8.97 -13.33 4.70
C GLN A 143 7.74 -13.41 3.77
N LYS A 144 6.66 -14.06 4.20
CA LYS A 144 5.37 -14.06 3.46
C LYS A 144 4.87 -12.64 3.21
N ARG A 145 4.96 -11.78 4.24
CA ARG A 145 4.56 -10.37 4.11
C ARG A 145 5.38 -9.63 3.06
N ARG A 146 6.71 -9.82 3.06
CA ARG A 146 7.59 -9.23 2.03
C ARG A 146 7.28 -9.76 0.63
N VAL A 147 6.93 -11.04 0.48
CA VAL A 147 6.45 -11.57 -0.81
C VAL A 147 5.16 -10.88 -1.25
N SER A 148 4.16 -10.73 -0.36
CA SER A 148 2.91 -10.02 -0.68
C SER A 148 3.15 -8.58 -1.13
N ILE A 149 4.07 -7.87 -0.48
CA ILE A 149 4.46 -6.51 -0.87
C ILE A 149 5.16 -6.54 -2.24
N GLY A 150 6.07 -7.47 -2.45
CA GLY A 150 6.87 -7.57 -3.68
C GLY A 150 6.03 -7.83 -4.93
N ILE A 151 5.04 -8.70 -4.84
CA ILE A 151 4.15 -8.97 -5.99
C ILE A 151 3.31 -7.75 -6.37
N GLU A 152 2.87 -6.96 -5.39
CA GLU A 152 2.16 -5.71 -5.66
C GLU A 152 3.09 -4.62 -6.23
N LEU A 153 4.38 -4.61 -5.87
CA LEU A 153 5.37 -3.70 -6.45
C LEU A 153 5.65 -3.96 -7.95
N LEU A 154 5.28 -5.12 -8.48
CA LEU A 154 5.29 -5.39 -9.92
C LEU A 154 4.28 -4.54 -10.68
N SER A 155 3.20 -4.10 -10.01
CA SER A 155 2.18 -3.25 -10.60
C SER A 155 2.77 -1.91 -11.08
N PRO A 156 2.35 -1.40 -12.24
CA PRO A 156 2.73 -0.07 -12.71
C PRO A 156 2.10 1.06 -11.90
N SER A 157 1.15 0.79 -11.01
CA SER A 157 0.48 1.81 -10.20
C SER A 157 1.51 2.66 -9.43
N PRO A 158 1.38 3.99 -9.45
CA PRO A 158 2.19 4.86 -8.61
C PRO A 158 1.70 4.93 -7.15
N TYR A 159 0.51 4.40 -6.84
CA TYR A 159 -0.13 4.52 -5.53
C TYR A 159 -0.31 3.15 -4.88
N PHE A 160 0.21 3.01 -3.66
CA PHE A 160 0.18 1.79 -2.86
C PHE A 160 -0.51 2.03 -1.52
N ILE A 161 -1.35 1.09 -1.11
CA ILE A 161 -1.89 1.04 0.24
C ILE A 161 -1.49 -0.29 0.88
N LEU A 162 -0.88 -0.22 2.04
CA LEU A 162 -0.46 -1.37 2.85
C LEU A 162 -1.23 -1.34 4.16
N ASP A 163 -2.09 -2.34 4.36
CA ASP A 163 -2.88 -2.45 5.58
C ASP A 163 -2.17 -3.31 6.61
N GLU A 164 -1.79 -2.72 7.74
CA GLU A 164 -1.05 -3.33 8.85
C GLU A 164 0.13 -4.19 8.36
N PRO A 165 1.09 -3.62 7.56
CA PRO A 165 2.15 -4.41 6.95
C PRO A 165 3.08 -5.07 7.96
N SER A 166 3.12 -4.56 9.18
CA SER A 166 3.96 -5.01 10.28
C SER A 166 3.26 -5.97 11.23
N SER A 167 2.00 -6.34 10.97
CA SER A 167 1.25 -7.24 11.87
C SER A 167 1.99 -8.56 12.06
N GLY A 168 2.29 -8.91 13.32
CA GLY A 168 3.02 -10.12 13.67
C GLY A 168 4.54 -10.08 13.49
N LEU A 169 5.11 -8.89 13.19
CA LEU A 169 6.55 -8.68 13.19
C LEU A 169 7.05 -8.18 14.56
N ASP A 170 8.29 -8.53 14.89
CA ASP A 170 9.00 -7.88 15.98
C ASP A 170 9.39 -6.43 15.62
N ALA A 171 9.71 -5.61 16.62
CA ALA A 171 10.00 -4.19 16.45
C ALA A 171 11.15 -3.89 15.47
N LEU A 172 12.18 -4.74 15.43
CA LEU A 172 13.32 -4.58 14.52
C LEU A 172 12.92 -4.88 13.07
N SER A 173 12.17 -5.97 12.87
CA SER A 173 11.66 -6.39 11.57
C SER A 173 10.67 -5.35 11.01
N ASP A 174 9.79 -4.78 11.83
CA ASP A 174 8.89 -3.69 11.48
C ASP A 174 9.68 -2.46 11.00
N ARG A 175 10.63 -2.00 11.80
CA ARG A 175 11.47 -0.85 11.46
C ARG A 175 12.23 -1.06 10.16
N ASN A 176 12.78 -2.24 9.93
CA ASN A 176 13.50 -2.57 8.70
C ASN A 176 12.55 -2.58 7.49
N LEU A 177 11.36 -3.15 7.63
CA LEU A 177 10.34 -3.13 6.57
C LEU A 177 9.96 -1.69 6.19
N LEU A 178 9.64 -0.84 7.17
CA LEU A 178 9.27 0.56 6.92
C LEU A 178 10.41 1.34 6.25
N ARG A 179 11.66 1.11 6.63
CA ARG A 179 12.83 1.72 5.96
C ARG A 179 12.95 1.27 4.51
N THR A 180 12.77 -0.03 4.25
CA THR A 180 12.76 -0.57 2.89
C THR A 180 11.66 0.07 2.06
N LEU A 181 10.44 0.20 2.61
CA LEU A 181 9.33 0.89 1.94
C LEU A 181 9.66 2.35 1.62
N LYS A 182 10.36 3.05 2.52
CA LYS A 182 10.80 4.44 2.28
C LYS A 182 11.82 4.55 1.14
N ILE A 183 12.75 3.61 1.05
CA ILE A 183 13.71 3.54 -0.06
C ILE A 183 12.96 3.26 -1.37
N LEU A 184 12.06 2.27 -1.36
CA LEU A 184 11.26 1.88 -2.53
C LEU A 184 10.33 3.01 -3.01
N ALA A 185 9.72 3.77 -2.09
CA ALA A 185 8.91 4.94 -2.46
C ALA A 185 9.71 5.90 -3.33
N LYS A 186 10.95 6.20 -2.93
CA LYS A 186 11.84 7.12 -3.66
C LYS A 186 12.38 6.52 -4.95
N SER A 187 12.96 5.30 -4.90
CA SER A 187 13.63 4.69 -6.04
C SER A 187 12.66 4.32 -7.17
N ALA A 188 11.46 3.85 -6.84
CA ALA A 188 10.43 3.48 -7.80
C ALA A 188 9.41 4.61 -8.08
N ASN A 189 9.61 5.81 -7.53
CA ASN A 189 8.71 6.97 -7.63
C ASN A 189 7.25 6.61 -7.31
N LYS A 190 7.04 5.96 -6.15
CA LYS A 190 5.71 5.51 -5.70
C LYS A 190 5.29 6.26 -4.45
N SER A 191 3.99 6.50 -4.31
CA SER A 191 3.38 6.94 -3.06
C SER A 191 2.94 5.71 -2.27
N ILE A 192 3.44 5.54 -1.05
CA ILE A 192 3.12 4.39 -0.20
C ILE A 192 2.36 4.88 1.02
N VAL A 193 1.12 4.42 1.16
CA VAL A 193 0.29 4.64 2.35
C VAL A 193 0.38 3.41 3.24
N VAL A 194 0.79 3.59 4.48
CA VAL A 194 0.86 2.54 5.50
C VAL A 194 -0.20 2.81 6.56
N ILE A 195 -1.13 1.89 6.68
CA ILE A 195 -2.14 1.92 7.74
C ILE A 195 -1.61 1.10 8.90
N THR A 196 -1.52 1.70 10.07
CA THR A 196 -1.02 1.00 11.26
C THR A 196 -1.57 1.62 12.55
N HIS A 197 -1.52 0.83 13.61
CA HIS A 197 -1.76 1.31 14.98
C HIS A 197 -0.45 1.45 15.76
N ASN A 198 0.69 1.02 15.18
CA ASN A 198 2.00 1.10 15.84
C ASN A 198 2.57 2.51 15.73
N THR A 199 2.93 3.10 16.86
CA THR A 199 3.48 4.47 16.97
C THR A 199 5.00 4.50 17.20
N GLU A 200 5.69 3.36 17.24
CA GLU A 200 7.12 3.32 17.57
C GLU A 200 8.02 3.91 16.47
N ASN A 201 7.60 3.82 15.20
CA ASN A 201 8.41 4.15 14.04
C ASN A 201 7.95 5.43 13.30
N LEU A 202 7.28 6.37 13.97
CA LEU A 202 6.68 7.56 13.36
C LEU A 202 7.66 8.41 12.54
N ALA A 203 8.92 8.50 12.97
CA ALA A 203 9.96 9.29 12.30
C ALA A 203 10.32 8.77 10.88
N ILE A 204 9.88 7.56 10.50
CA ILE A 204 10.13 7.02 9.18
C ILE A 204 9.15 7.61 8.15
N PHE A 205 7.92 7.94 8.55
CA PHE A 205 6.92 8.52 7.68
C PHE A 205 7.29 9.96 7.27
N ASP A 206 6.98 10.31 6.03
CA ASP A 206 7.14 11.69 5.54
C ASP A 206 5.93 12.55 5.94
N LYS A 207 4.75 11.93 6.05
CA LYS A 207 3.50 12.54 6.50
C LYS A 207 2.71 11.56 7.36
N ILE A 208 2.00 12.08 8.34
CA ILE A 208 1.16 11.28 9.24
C ILE A 208 -0.24 11.88 9.30
N ILE A 209 -1.23 11.02 9.18
CA ILE A 209 -2.65 11.32 9.36
C ILE A 209 -3.12 10.56 10.60
N PHE A 210 -3.50 11.29 11.65
CA PHE A 210 -4.07 10.67 12.85
C PHE A 210 -5.59 10.70 12.77
N LEU A 211 -6.19 9.51 12.89
CA LEU A 211 -7.63 9.35 13.03
C LEU A 211 -7.97 9.18 14.51
N SER A 212 -8.63 10.17 15.07
CA SER A 212 -9.21 10.15 16.43
C SER A 212 -10.72 9.95 16.35
N LYS A 213 -11.27 9.32 17.41
CA LYS A 213 -12.72 9.31 17.62
C LYS A 213 -13.19 10.64 18.14
#